data_2def7c5b20fec896b7313897ce33ef43
#
_entry.id   2def7c5b20fec896b7313897ce33ef43
#
_cell.length_a   1.000
_cell.length_b   1.000
_cell.length_c   1.000
_cell.angle_alpha   90.00
_cell.angle_beta   90.00
_cell.angle_gamma   90.00
#
_symmetry.space_group_name_H-M   'P 1'
#
loop_
_entity.id
_entity.type
_entity.pdbx_description
1 polymer ?
#
loop_
_entity_poly.entity_id
_entity_poly.type
_entity_poly.pdbx_seq_one_letter_code
_entity_poly.pdbx_strand_id
1 'polypeptide(L)'
;MRILKHSYSVCSRLIGCQLRVRLHADIVELDYKGERIAVMERLVGRDTHRIDYRHIIHTLVRKPGAFRRYVFREALFPTLEFRRTYDALVAKGSDQADLDYVRILHLAAGDGEETVRAVLADLLSHATLPTYELVRAQVRGPRTPDGVPYLNITAPDLTLYDRLLGTHSDTVCT
;
A
#
# COMPACT_ATOMS: atom_id res chain seq x y z
N MET A 1 -4.09 16.38 -9.40
CA MET A 1 -4.18 17.86 -9.53
C MET A 1 -3.68 18.29 -10.89
N ARG A 2 -4.11 19.47 -11.37
CA ARG A 2 -3.62 20.02 -12.65
C ARG A 2 -2.76 21.23 -12.39
N ILE A 3 -1.55 21.26 -12.93
CA ILE A 3 -0.61 22.37 -12.85
C ILE A 3 -0.29 22.78 -14.27
N LEU A 4 -0.65 24.02 -14.64
CA LEU A 4 -0.64 24.48 -16.04
C LEU A 4 -1.51 23.55 -16.90
N LYS A 5 -0.90 22.84 -17.87
CA LYS A 5 -1.58 21.88 -18.76
C LYS A 5 -1.29 20.41 -18.41
N HIS A 6 -0.53 20.16 -17.33
CA HIS A 6 -0.07 18.82 -16.95
C HIS A 6 -0.82 18.29 -15.73
N SER A 7 -1.08 16.98 -15.72
CA SER A 7 -1.76 16.31 -14.62
C SER A 7 -0.75 15.56 -13.74
N TYR A 8 -0.74 15.86 -12.45
CA TYR A 8 0.07 15.20 -11.45
C TYR A 8 -0.82 14.50 -10.43
N SER A 9 -0.48 13.28 -10.05
CA SER A 9 -1.13 12.63 -8.93
C SER A 9 -0.51 13.11 -7.61
N VAL A 10 -1.35 13.22 -6.61
CA VAL A 10 -0.97 13.47 -5.21
C VAL A 10 -1.74 12.52 -4.33
N CYS A 11 -1.24 12.28 -3.13
CA CYS A 11 -1.89 11.39 -2.18
C CYS A 11 -3.37 11.77 -2.00
N SER A 12 -4.27 10.79 -2.10
CA SER A 12 -5.73 11.01 -2.04
C SER A 12 -6.21 11.68 -0.74
N ARG A 13 -5.45 11.55 0.36
CA ARG A 13 -5.73 12.25 1.63
C ARG A 13 -5.68 13.78 1.52
N LEU A 14 -5.06 14.32 0.46
CA LEU A 14 -4.94 15.75 0.20
C LEU A 14 -6.07 16.31 -0.67
N ILE A 15 -7.06 15.48 -1.04
CA ILE A 15 -8.22 15.92 -1.79
C ILE A 15 -8.99 16.97 -0.97
N GLY A 16 -9.25 18.12 -1.58
CA GLY A 16 -9.90 19.26 -0.93
C GLY A 16 -8.95 20.16 -0.12
N CYS A 17 -7.69 19.79 0.03
CA CYS A 17 -6.70 20.64 0.67
C CYS A 17 -6.12 21.67 -0.29
N GLN A 18 -5.82 22.86 0.23
CA GLN A 18 -5.13 23.90 -0.51
C GLN A 18 -3.62 23.67 -0.43
N LEU A 19 -3.00 23.44 -1.59
CA LEU A 19 -1.56 23.18 -1.70
C LEU A 19 -0.86 24.40 -2.29
N ARG A 20 0.32 24.73 -1.76
CA ARG A 20 1.23 25.68 -2.37
C ARG A 20 2.09 24.96 -3.39
N VAL A 21 2.14 25.48 -4.61
CA VAL A 21 2.95 24.92 -5.71
C VAL A 21 4.07 25.89 -6.01
N ARG A 22 5.33 25.39 -6.00
CA ARG A 22 6.49 26.14 -6.51
C ARG A 22 6.97 25.47 -7.78
N LEU A 23 7.03 26.27 -8.84
CA LEU A 23 7.50 25.83 -10.16
C LEU A 23 8.95 26.29 -10.36
N HIS A 24 9.84 25.31 -10.56
CA HIS A 24 11.20 25.54 -10.97
C HIS A 24 11.40 25.18 -12.44
N ALA A 25 12.62 25.32 -12.96
CA ALA A 25 12.92 24.95 -14.34
C ALA A 25 12.62 23.47 -14.60
N ASP A 26 13.09 22.56 -13.73
CA ASP A 26 13.06 21.12 -13.93
C ASP A 26 12.19 20.37 -12.93
N ILE A 27 11.78 21.02 -11.84
CA ILE A 27 10.99 20.38 -10.77
C ILE A 27 9.78 21.20 -10.38
N VAL A 28 8.83 20.50 -9.80
CA VAL A 28 7.63 21.04 -9.14
C VAL A 28 7.67 20.61 -7.68
N GLU A 29 7.63 21.59 -6.78
CA GLU A 29 7.53 21.34 -5.35
C GLU A 29 6.11 21.61 -4.87
N LEU A 30 5.63 20.76 -3.99
CA LEU A 30 4.33 20.88 -3.34
C LEU A 30 4.50 21.03 -1.84
N ASP A 31 3.91 22.07 -1.28
CA ASP A 31 3.89 22.28 0.16
C ASP A 31 2.44 22.26 0.67
N TYR A 32 2.27 21.68 1.86
CA TYR A 32 1.03 21.69 2.61
C TYR A 32 1.30 22.15 4.03
N LYS A 33 0.58 23.17 4.49
CA LYS A 33 0.74 23.77 5.84
C LYS A 33 2.20 24.15 6.19
N GLY A 34 2.99 24.55 5.20
CA GLY A 34 4.39 24.95 5.41
C GLY A 34 5.41 23.82 5.28
N GLU A 35 4.97 22.58 5.19
CA GLU A 35 5.84 21.41 5.00
C GLU A 35 5.87 20.99 3.53
N ARG A 36 7.05 20.63 3.02
CA ARG A 36 7.21 20.07 1.69
C ARG A 36 6.75 18.62 1.68
N ILE A 37 5.71 18.35 0.90
CA ILE A 37 5.07 17.03 0.82
C ILE A 37 5.49 16.21 -0.39
N ALA A 38 5.91 16.87 -1.48
CA ALA A 38 6.39 16.21 -2.68
C ALA A 38 7.31 17.10 -3.50
N VAL A 39 8.25 16.47 -4.18
CA VAL A 39 9.06 17.04 -5.26
C VAL A 39 8.91 16.13 -6.46
N MET A 40 8.53 16.68 -7.58
CA MET A 40 8.29 15.92 -8.81
C MET A 40 9.03 16.60 -9.95
N GLU A 41 9.46 15.82 -10.93
CA GLU A 41 10.00 16.32 -12.16
C GLU A 41 8.91 17.12 -12.92
N ARG A 42 9.29 18.28 -13.42
CA ARG A 42 8.41 19.12 -14.20
C ARG A 42 8.16 18.51 -15.58
N LEU A 43 6.89 18.29 -15.88
CA LEU A 43 6.50 17.82 -17.19
C LEU A 43 6.59 18.94 -18.23
N VAL A 44 7.11 18.60 -19.40
CA VAL A 44 7.24 19.48 -20.56
C VAL A 44 6.42 18.88 -21.70
N GLY A 45 5.92 19.74 -22.59
CA GLY A 45 5.10 19.32 -23.73
C GLY A 45 3.63 19.69 -23.59
N ARG A 46 2.75 18.97 -24.28
CA ARG A 46 1.30 19.19 -24.23
C ARG A 46 0.61 18.03 -23.54
N ASP A 47 -0.30 18.37 -22.61
CA ASP A 47 -1.25 17.44 -21.98
C ASP A 47 -0.61 16.13 -21.42
N THR A 48 0.62 16.22 -20.93
CA THR A 48 1.30 15.11 -20.31
C THR A 48 0.81 14.88 -18.88
N HIS A 49 0.99 13.69 -18.37
CA HIS A 49 0.59 13.34 -17.02
C HIS A 49 1.66 12.49 -16.32
N ARG A 50 1.76 12.64 -15.01
CA ARG A 50 2.57 11.81 -14.10
C ARG A 50 1.66 11.31 -12.99
N ILE A 51 1.29 10.05 -13.10
CA ILE A 51 0.38 9.39 -12.17
C ILE A 51 1.13 8.28 -11.46
N ASP A 52 1.23 8.38 -10.14
CA ASP A 52 1.68 7.30 -9.28
C ASP A 52 0.45 6.59 -8.72
N TYR A 53 0.32 5.31 -8.98
CA TYR A 53 -0.80 4.50 -8.53
C TYR A 53 -0.92 4.43 -7.00
N ARG A 54 0.21 4.56 -6.28
CA ARG A 54 0.25 4.58 -4.81
C ARG A 54 -0.58 5.70 -4.21
N HIS A 55 -0.73 6.82 -4.94
CA HIS A 55 -1.53 7.95 -4.49
C HIS A 55 -3.03 7.67 -4.48
N ILE A 56 -3.51 6.76 -5.32
CA ILE A 56 -4.94 6.53 -5.55
C ILE A 56 -5.40 5.11 -5.20
N ILE A 57 -4.47 4.19 -4.97
CA ILE A 57 -4.79 2.78 -4.80
C ILE A 57 -5.78 2.52 -3.67
N HIS A 58 -5.69 3.22 -2.55
CA HIS A 58 -6.62 3.08 -1.43
C HIS A 58 -8.06 3.46 -1.80
N THR A 59 -8.23 4.39 -2.74
CA THR A 59 -9.55 4.77 -3.28
C THR A 59 -10.06 3.71 -4.24
N LEU A 60 -9.19 3.16 -5.08
CA LEU A 60 -9.55 2.09 -6.02
C LEU A 60 -9.93 0.79 -5.32
N VAL A 61 -9.24 0.43 -4.23
CA VAL A 61 -9.59 -0.75 -3.41
C VAL A 61 -11.03 -0.68 -2.88
N ARG A 62 -11.50 0.53 -2.54
CA ARG A 62 -12.90 0.74 -2.10
C ARG A 62 -13.90 0.69 -3.24
N LYS A 63 -13.48 1.01 -4.46
CA LYS A 63 -14.33 1.05 -5.66
C LYS A 63 -13.58 0.45 -6.87
N PRO A 64 -13.37 -0.89 -6.90
CA PRO A 64 -12.55 -1.54 -7.93
C PRO A 64 -13.06 -1.31 -9.35
N GLY A 65 -14.37 -1.30 -9.55
CA GLY A 65 -14.97 -1.02 -10.86
C GLY A 65 -14.68 0.37 -11.44
N ALA A 66 -14.13 1.30 -10.64
CA ALA A 66 -13.67 2.58 -11.14
C ALA A 66 -12.36 2.46 -11.93
N PHE A 67 -11.60 1.37 -11.76
CA PHE A 67 -10.34 1.13 -12.45
C PHE A 67 -10.51 1.12 -13.96
N ARG A 68 -11.49 0.36 -14.49
CA ARG A 68 -11.76 0.23 -15.92
C ARG A 68 -12.05 1.57 -16.59
N ARG A 69 -12.70 2.50 -15.88
CA ARG A 69 -13.12 3.82 -16.39
C ARG A 69 -12.16 4.95 -16.00
N TYR A 70 -11.05 4.62 -15.33
CA TYR A 70 -10.11 5.65 -14.89
C TYR A 70 -9.40 6.29 -16.10
N VAL A 71 -9.43 7.61 -16.19
CA VAL A 71 -8.89 8.39 -17.34
C VAL A 71 -7.41 8.08 -17.58
N PHE A 72 -6.63 7.89 -16.50
CA PHE A 72 -5.20 7.58 -16.56
C PHE A 72 -4.92 6.11 -16.26
N ARG A 73 -5.81 5.20 -16.67
CA ARG A 73 -5.67 3.76 -16.39
C ARG A 73 -4.33 3.19 -16.87
N GLU A 74 -3.86 3.63 -18.02
CA GLU A 74 -2.59 3.14 -18.58
C GLU A 74 -1.39 3.47 -17.70
N ALA A 75 -1.44 4.58 -16.96
CA ALA A 75 -0.41 4.94 -15.99
C ALA A 75 -0.48 4.12 -14.67
N LEU A 76 -1.50 3.26 -14.51
CA LEU A 76 -1.64 2.36 -13.37
C LEU A 76 -1.03 0.97 -13.61
N PHE A 77 -0.33 0.78 -14.71
CA PHE A 77 0.46 -0.41 -14.98
C PHE A 77 1.94 -0.07 -14.77
N PRO A 78 2.52 -0.37 -13.58
CA PRO A 78 3.90 0.01 -13.28
C PRO A 78 4.89 -0.62 -14.25
N THR A 79 4.66 -1.87 -14.62
CA THR A 79 5.48 -2.62 -15.57
C THR A 79 4.64 -3.46 -16.52
N LEU A 80 5.31 -4.06 -17.52
CA LEU A 80 4.67 -4.91 -18.51
C LEU A 80 4.00 -6.15 -17.90
N GLU A 81 4.57 -6.71 -16.84
CA GLU A 81 4.03 -7.88 -16.14
C GLU A 81 2.66 -7.56 -15.51
N PHE A 82 2.52 -6.39 -14.93
CA PHE A 82 1.22 -5.92 -14.40
C PHE A 82 0.19 -5.77 -15.53
N ARG A 83 0.59 -5.23 -16.67
CA ARG A 83 -0.30 -5.11 -17.82
C ARG A 83 -0.75 -6.49 -18.33
N ARG A 84 0.19 -7.41 -18.55
CA ARG A 84 -0.11 -8.78 -18.98
C ARG A 84 -0.99 -9.53 -18.00
N THR A 85 -0.77 -9.31 -16.69
CA THR A 85 -1.62 -9.87 -15.64
C THR A 85 -3.07 -9.40 -15.78
N TYR A 86 -3.28 -8.11 -15.96
CA TYR A 86 -4.63 -7.57 -16.15
C TYR A 86 -5.28 -8.13 -17.43
N ASP A 87 -4.54 -8.15 -18.54
CA ASP A 87 -5.04 -8.69 -19.80
C ASP A 87 -5.42 -10.17 -19.67
N ALA A 88 -4.63 -10.98 -18.94
CA ALA A 88 -4.93 -12.40 -18.67
C ALA A 88 -6.20 -12.57 -17.79
N LEU A 89 -6.36 -11.73 -16.76
CA LEU A 89 -7.56 -11.74 -15.91
C LEU A 89 -8.82 -11.39 -16.70
N VAL A 90 -8.73 -10.40 -17.59
CA VAL A 90 -9.86 -10.00 -18.45
C VAL A 90 -10.17 -11.07 -19.49
N ALA A 91 -9.15 -11.69 -20.12
CA ALA A 91 -9.31 -12.74 -21.13
C ALA A 91 -10.04 -13.97 -20.58
N LYS A 92 -9.90 -14.27 -19.27
CA LYS A 92 -10.64 -15.34 -18.61
C LYS A 92 -12.13 -15.03 -18.45
N GLY A 93 -12.56 -13.79 -18.72
CA GLY A 93 -13.96 -13.38 -18.58
C GLY A 93 -14.45 -13.27 -17.14
N SER A 94 -13.55 -13.08 -16.19
CA SER A 94 -13.91 -12.92 -14.78
C SER A 94 -14.51 -11.54 -14.54
N ASP A 95 -15.73 -11.48 -13.98
CA ASP A 95 -16.34 -10.24 -13.52
C ASP A 95 -15.52 -9.57 -12.40
N GLN A 96 -14.58 -10.31 -11.82
CA GLN A 96 -13.71 -9.86 -10.73
C GLN A 96 -12.31 -9.41 -11.20
N ALA A 97 -12.05 -9.37 -12.52
CA ALA A 97 -10.73 -9.00 -13.05
C ALA A 97 -10.23 -7.64 -12.52
N ASP A 98 -11.10 -6.64 -12.47
CA ASP A 98 -10.77 -5.32 -11.94
C ASP A 98 -10.45 -5.39 -10.44
N LEU A 99 -11.21 -6.19 -9.68
CA LEU A 99 -11.01 -6.38 -8.24
C LEU A 99 -9.69 -7.08 -7.94
N ASP A 100 -9.41 -8.18 -8.64
CA ASP A 100 -8.17 -8.94 -8.47
C ASP A 100 -6.96 -8.08 -8.83
N TYR A 101 -7.02 -7.39 -9.96
CA TYR A 101 -5.92 -6.52 -10.37
C TYR A 101 -5.67 -5.38 -9.38
N VAL A 102 -6.71 -4.68 -8.94
CA VAL A 102 -6.58 -3.58 -7.96
C VAL A 102 -6.01 -4.09 -6.63
N ARG A 103 -6.37 -5.30 -6.20
CA ARG A 103 -5.81 -5.93 -4.99
C ARG A 103 -4.34 -6.31 -5.18
N ILE A 104 -3.95 -6.82 -6.36
CA ILE A 104 -2.54 -7.09 -6.71
C ILE A 104 -1.74 -5.80 -6.69
N LEU A 105 -2.27 -4.74 -7.28
CA LEU A 105 -1.62 -3.43 -7.29
C LEU A 105 -1.50 -2.84 -5.88
N HIS A 106 -2.51 -3.04 -5.02
CA HIS A 106 -2.45 -2.66 -3.61
C HIS A 106 -1.41 -3.47 -2.83
N LEU A 107 -1.28 -4.76 -3.13
CA LEU A 107 -0.23 -5.61 -2.56
C LEU A 107 1.17 -5.07 -2.93
N ALA A 108 1.36 -4.69 -4.20
CA ALA A 108 2.61 -4.10 -4.68
C ALA A 108 2.94 -2.77 -3.98
N ALA A 109 1.92 -1.96 -3.66
CA ALA A 109 2.12 -0.72 -2.91
C ALA A 109 2.58 -0.95 -1.46
N GLY A 110 2.21 -2.07 -0.84
CA GLY A 110 2.53 -2.41 0.55
C GLY A 110 3.75 -3.31 0.71
N ASP A 111 3.84 -4.37 -0.07
CA ASP A 111 4.86 -5.42 0.09
C ASP A 111 6.04 -5.26 -0.88
N GLY A 112 6.01 -4.24 -1.74
CA GLY A 112 7.06 -3.92 -2.71
C GLY A 112 6.70 -4.31 -4.13
N GLU A 113 6.86 -3.35 -5.04
CA GLU A 113 6.51 -3.49 -6.46
C GLU A 113 7.36 -4.57 -7.14
N GLU A 114 8.66 -4.58 -6.86
CA GLU A 114 9.60 -5.53 -7.46
C GLU A 114 9.32 -6.97 -7.02
N THR A 115 8.99 -7.17 -5.75
CA THR A 115 8.62 -8.50 -5.22
C THR A 115 7.38 -9.05 -5.92
N VAL A 116 6.34 -8.21 -6.05
CA VAL A 116 5.12 -8.61 -6.76
C VAL A 116 5.39 -8.81 -8.24
N ARG A 117 6.17 -7.94 -8.89
CA ARG A 117 6.57 -8.09 -10.29
C ARG A 117 7.23 -9.43 -10.57
N ALA A 118 8.18 -9.84 -9.72
CA ALA A 118 8.87 -11.12 -9.87
C ALA A 118 7.89 -12.32 -9.81
N VAL A 119 6.96 -12.29 -8.86
CA VAL A 119 5.91 -13.32 -8.74
C VAL A 119 4.99 -13.34 -9.97
N LEU A 120 4.59 -12.16 -10.48
CA LEU A 120 3.77 -12.07 -11.68
C LEU A 120 4.50 -12.62 -12.91
N ALA A 121 5.79 -12.30 -13.06
CA ALA A 121 6.61 -12.81 -14.16
C ALA A 121 6.72 -14.34 -14.10
N ASP A 122 6.92 -14.92 -12.92
CA ASP A 122 6.98 -16.35 -12.72
C ASP A 122 5.67 -17.04 -13.10
N LEU A 123 4.54 -16.57 -12.56
CA LEU A 123 3.21 -17.11 -12.86
C LEU A 123 2.88 -17.04 -14.36
N LEU A 124 3.17 -15.90 -15.01
CA LEU A 124 2.92 -15.72 -16.44
C LEU A 124 3.81 -16.63 -17.29
N SER A 125 5.06 -16.89 -16.88
CA SER A 125 5.97 -17.80 -17.58
C SER A 125 5.47 -19.24 -17.58
N HIS A 126 4.79 -19.65 -16.51
CA HIS A 126 4.17 -20.97 -16.34
C HIS A 126 2.72 -21.03 -16.87
N ALA A 127 2.28 -20.02 -17.63
CA ALA A 127 0.91 -19.89 -18.12
C ALA A 127 -0.16 -20.06 -17.02
N THR A 128 0.19 -19.74 -15.78
CA THR A 128 -0.70 -19.78 -14.63
C THR A 128 -1.38 -18.42 -14.46
N LEU A 129 -2.72 -18.41 -14.32
CA LEU A 129 -3.46 -17.17 -14.15
C LEU A 129 -3.10 -16.50 -12.82
N PRO A 130 -2.56 -15.27 -12.82
CA PRO A 130 -2.19 -14.56 -11.59
C PRO A 130 -3.43 -13.99 -10.88
N THR A 131 -4.16 -14.83 -10.14
CA THR A 131 -5.24 -14.36 -9.27
C THR A 131 -4.66 -13.70 -8.02
N TYR A 132 -5.42 -12.79 -7.41
CA TYR A 132 -4.96 -12.10 -6.19
C TYR A 132 -4.54 -13.07 -5.08
N GLU A 133 -5.33 -14.13 -4.83
CA GLU A 133 -5.03 -15.08 -3.76
C GLU A 133 -3.72 -15.82 -4.01
N LEU A 134 -3.46 -16.22 -5.27
CA LEU A 134 -2.24 -16.91 -5.63
C LEU A 134 -1.01 -16.00 -5.50
N VAL A 135 -1.11 -14.77 -6.03
CA VAL A 135 -0.02 -13.78 -5.93
C VAL A 135 0.27 -13.45 -4.46
N ARG A 136 -0.76 -13.23 -3.65
CA ARG A 136 -0.62 -12.96 -2.23
C ARG A 136 0.07 -14.10 -1.49
N ALA A 137 -0.32 -15.35 -1.77
CA ALA A 137 0.27 -16.53 -1.15
C ALA A 137 1.77 -16.65 -1.47
N GLN A 138 2.18 -16.33 -2.70
CA GLN A 138 3.59 -16.39 -3.09
C GLN A 138 4.40 -15.19 -2.54
N VAL A 139 3.84 -13.99 -2.52
CA VAL A 139 4.51 -12.79 -2.00
C VAL A 139 4.72 -12.87 -0.49
N ARG A 140 3.69 -13.28 0.25
CA ARG A 140 3.75 -13.31 1.71
C ARG A 140 4.22 -14.65 2.27
N GLY A 141 4.29 -15.69 1.42
CA GLY A 141 4.58 -17.06 1.83
C GLY A 141 3.52 -17.64 2.78
N PRO A 142 3.56 -18.92 3.09
CA PRO A 142 2.96 -19.39 4.31
C PRO A 142 3.67 -18.62 5.44
N ARG A 143 2.94 -17.92 6.29
CA ARG A 143 3.49 -17.44 7.55
C ARG A 143 3.92 -18.68 8.33
N THR A 144 5.14 -19.12 8.13
CA THR A 144 5.86 -19.77 9.21
C THR A 144 5.99 -18.67 10.25
N PRO A 145 5.41 -18.81 11.42
CA PRO A 145 5.77 -17.94 12.52
C PRO A 145 7.27 -18.14 12.69
N ASP A 146 8.09 -17.25 12.11
CA ASP A 146 9.51 -17.19 12.43
C ASP A 146 9.56 -17.13 13.93
N GLY A 147 10.07 -18.25 14.49
CA GLY A 147 10.36 -18.43 15.88
C GLY A 147 9.87 -17.34 16.79
N VAL A 148 8.58 -17.37 17.15
CA VAL A 148 8.19 -16.70 18.39
C VAL A 148 9.13 -17.31 19.41
N PRO A 149 10.14 -16.56 19.92
CA PRO A 149 11.01 -17.12 20.93
C PRO A 149 10.10 -17.63 22.03
N TYR A 150 10.17 -18.93 22.33
CA TYR A 150 9.41 -19.49 23.44
C TYR A 150 9.96 -18.80 24.68
N LEU A 151 9.30 -17.71 25.06
CA LEU A 151 9.61 -16.99 26.29
C LEU A 151 9.20 -17.93 27.43
N ASN A 152 10.16 -18.69 27.92
CA ASN A 152 10.01 -19.44 29.15
C ASN A 152 9.98 -18.44 30.30
N ILE A 153 8.81 -17.84 30.52
CA ILE A 153 8.58 -16.95 31.65
C ILE A 153 8.42 -17.86 32.85
N THR A 154 9.49 -17.97 33.66
CA THR A 154 9.40 -18.60 34.96
C THR A 154 8.30 -17.93 35.74
N ALA A 155 7.32 -18.71 36.20
CA ALA A 155 6.21 -18.15 36.99
C ALA A 155 6.79 -17.38 38.18
N PRO A 156 6.35 -16.13 38.41
CA PRO A 156 6.85 -15.34 39.53
C PRO A 156 6.51 -16.05 40.84
N ASP A 157 7.47 -16.05 41.77
CA ASP A 157 7.26 -16.62 43.11
C ASP A 157 6.24 -15.72 43.84
N LEU A 158 5.02 -16.19 43.94
CA LEU A 158 3.91 -15.46 44.57
C LEU A 158 4.11 -15.32 46.07
N THR A 159 4.95 -16.10 46.73
CA THR A 159 5.24 -16.03 48.18
C THR A 159 5.91 -14.69 48.53
N LEU A 160 6.55 -14.02 47.58
CA LEU A 160 7.11 -12.69 47.75
C LEU A 160 6.01 -11.63 47.93
N TYR A 161 4.83 -11.85 47.40
CA TYR A 161 3.69 -10.92 47.53
C TYR A 161 2.93 -11.14 48.82
N ASP A 162 2.95 -12.34 49.42
CA ASP A 162 2.32 -12.63 50.68
C ASP A 162 2.98 -11.83 51.84
N ARG A 163 4.23 -11.44 51.71
CA ARG A 163 4.92 -10.56 52.66
C ARG A 163 4.32 -9.15 52.70
N LEU A 164 3.67 -8.70 51.62
CA LEU A 164 3.02 -7.39 51.55
C LEU A 164 1.65 -7.36 52.28
N LEU A 165 1.06 -8.53 52.48
CA LEU A 165 -0.23 -8.68 53.17
C LEU A 165 -0.06 -8.76 54.71
N GLY A 166 1.18 -8.98 55.17
CA GLY A 166 1.49 -9.21 56.60
C GLY A 166 1.77 -7.99 57.48
N THR A 167 1.58 -6.77 57.00
CA THR A 167 1.90 -5.54 57.78
C THR A 167 0.68 -4.63 58.06
N HIS A 168 -0.45 -5.23 58.43
CA HIS A 168 -1.49 -4.52 59.15
C HIS A 168 -1.69 -5.19 60.50
N SER A 169 -0.75 -4.96 61.44
CA SER A 169 -1.00 -5.19 62.85
C SER A 169 -1.76 -3.99 63.41
N ASP A 170 -2.93 -4.31 63.93
CA ASP A 170 -3.85 -3.46 64.62
C ASP A 170 -3.17 -2.57 65.66
N THR A 171 -3.23 -1.28 65.47
CA THR A 171 -3.06 -0.33 66.58
C THR A 171 -4.45 0.00 67.10
N VAL A 172 -4.92 -0.79 68.05
CA VAL A 172 -6.08 -0.44 68.86
C VAL A 172 -5.67 0.71 69.79
N CYS A 173 -6.28 1.88 69.57
CA CYS A 173 -6.25 2.97 70.54
C CYS A 173 -7.16 2.62 71.73
N THR A 174 -6.57 2.62 72.91
CA THR A 174 -7.28 2.74 74.16
C THR A 174 -7.27 4.18 74.59
#